data_3e7b46d39fa7a6c9f13d19f0483f1202
#
_entry.id   3e7b46d39fa7a6c9f13d19f0483f1202
#
_cell.length_a   1.000
_cell.length_b   1.000
_cell.length_c   1.000
_cell.angle_alpha   90.00
_cell.angle_beta   90.00
_cell.angle_gamma   90.00
#
_symmetry.space_group_name_H-M   'P 1'
#
loop_
_entity.id
_entity.type
_entity.pdbx_description
1 polymer ?
#
loop_
_entity_poly.entity_id
_entity_poly.type
_entity_poly.pdbx_seq_one_letter_code
_entity_poly.pdbx_strand_id
1 'polypeptide(L)'
;MGKWEILDQFTLIRDYCKAGYRKVVLSAVGLSLLDGIRPFITTVLLGFLLDAVYEGAPFSRLLQLALTALGLEALCYCLSSILTEIHNQKHDFIYEQQNGLLNQRLLDMDYPHLEEAQTHTMLHTIRNAGTDHGLIGLVLDDWKRFIQAMTAIIAAVVIAFPLFTQVQPLREGFLNSWLASLLLFAVIVGLVYFSFRMDIRYGKRIRKAHEKRAADESLLEYYMGIFETSERQKDLRLYGQKELIKKQTNEAGSRVQAEVDTESSLVAKEEMVRRAATALIGLLVYLFAGLRAWLGLITIGSVVTYAAGIVQMSEAMADLMSVVAAIRTHGAYCHDYVRFRKLGSRKKEGKKLPVQRPDGRFHVEFDHVSFSYPGSGEEVLHDLCLSFDTGEKLAIVGKNGSGKTTFIKLLCGLYEVTEGCIRVNGVDIWEYDSDAWTDLLAVVFQDFRIFAFEVGENIAGTDAAEEAAAESSGAVEARVWDALERAGLTDRAERMEQGLHTCVGKEYDENGVNFSGGERQKMAIARAIYKDAPFVIMDEPTAALDPVSEYEVYAGFDRMIEGGKNGGGNGASQKTACRKSALYISHRLASCRFCQDILVFDGGRVVQRGSHEQLIGEEGLYRELWNAQAQYYKR
;
A
#
# COMPACT_ATOMS: atom_id res chain seq x y z
N MET A 1 18.27 -11.29 17.68
CA MET A 1 16.90 -11.25 17.15
C MET A 1 16.08 -10.34 18.05
N GLY A 2 15.63 -9.20 17.55
CA GLY A 2 14.68 -8.39 18.28
C GLY A 2 13.38 -9.20 18.43
N LYS A 3 12.85 -9.35 19.63
CA LYS A 3 11.56 -10.04 19.87
C LYS A 3 10.43 -9.47 18.98
N TRP A 4 10.56 -8.24 18.54
CA TRP A 4 9.57 -7.51 17.77
C TRP A 4 9.48 -7.94 16.30
N GLU A 5 10.62 -8.22 15.64
CA GLU A 5 10.67 -8.58 14.22
C GLU A 5 9.89 -9.87 13.89
N ILE A 6 9.99 -10.90 14.74
CA ILE A 6 9.23 -12.15 14.58
C ILE A 6 7.75 -11.96 14.91
N LEU A 7 7.43 -11.17 15.96
CA LEU A 7 6.05 -10.91 16.35
C LEU A 7 5.29 -10.17 15.25
N ASP A 8 5.95 -9.24 14.56
CA ASP A 8 5.38 -8.46 13.48
C ASP A 8 5.08 -9.34 12.25
N GLN A 9 5.96 -10.33 11.93
CA GLN A 9 5.66 -11.32 10.89
C GLN A 9 4.45 -12.19 11.23
N PHE A 10 4.35 -12.67 12.47
CA PHE A 10 3.16 -13.42 12.90
C PHE A 10 1.89 -12.57 12.90
N THR A 11 2.02 -11.26 13.16
CA THR A 11 0.88 -10.33 13.05
C THR A 11 0.40 -10.24 11.61
N LEU A 12 1.32 -10.11 10.64
CA LEU A 12 1.00 -10.11 9.22
C LEU A 12 0.32 -11.42 8.79
N ILE A 13 0.90 -12.58 9.13
CA ILE A 13 0.32 -13.90 8.81
C ILE A 13 -1.07 -14.06 9.43
N ARG A 14 -1.27 -13.61 10.68
CA ARG A 14 -2.57 -13.68 11.37
C ARG A 14 -3.62 -12.84 10.65
N ASP A 15 -3.29 -11.62 10.22
CA ASP A 15 -4.22 -10.75 9.51
C ASP A 15 -4.62 -11.35 8.17
N TYR A 16 -3.67 -12.00 7.51
CA TYR A 16 -3.91 -12.73 6.28
C TYR A 16 -4.83 -13.96 6.48
N CYS A 17 -4.60 -14.70 7.57
CA CYS A 17 -5.48 -15.80 7.96
C CYS A 17 -6.92 -15.33 8.22
N LYS A 18 -7.10 -14.13 8.81
CA LYS A 18 -8.42 -13.52 9.04
C LYS A 18 -9.09 -13.09 7.74
N ALA A 19 -8.31 -12.65 6.75
CA ALA A 19 -8.80 -12.31 5.40
C ALA A 19 -9.19 -13.53 4.55
N GLY A 20 -9.16 -14.76 5.11
CA GLY A 20 -9.63 -15.98 4.42
C GLY A 20 -8.54 -16.84 3.80
N TYR A 21 -7.25 -16.52 3.99
CA TYR A 21 -6.11 -17.23 3.38
C TYR A 21 -5.50 -18.33 4.27
N ARG A 22 -6.23 -18.80 5.28
CA ARG A 22 -5.76 -19.86 6.20
C ARG A 22 -5.33 -21.15 5.47
N LYS A 23 -6.02 -21.50 4.35
CA LYS A 23 -5.67 -22.71 3.57
C LYS A 23 -4.29 -22.59 2.92
N VAL A 24 -3.91 -21.38 2.44
CA VAL A 24 -2.58 -21.14 1.84
C VAL A 24 -1.47 -21.32 2.86
N VAL A 25 -1.64 -20.79 4.07
CA VAL A 25 -0.65 -20.94 5.15
C VAL A 25 -0.53 -22.40 5.56
N LEU A 26 -1.64 -23.14 5.71
CA LEU A 26 -1.61 -24.54 6.08
C LEU A 26 -0.99 -25.42 4.98
N SER A 27 -1.28 -25.16 3.70
CA SER A 27 -0.65 -25.88 2.60
C SER A 27 0.86 -25.61 2.51
N ALA A 28 1.30 -24.37 2.76
CA ALA A 28 2.72 -24.03 2.83
C ALA A 28 3.46 -24.84 3.92
N VAL A 29 2.87 -24.95 5.10
CA VAL A 29 3.43 -25.78 6.19
C VAL A 29 3.46 -27.25 5.79
N GLY A 30 2.38 -27.78 5.21
CA GLY A 30 2.31 -29.18 4.75
C GLY A 30 3.37 -29.48 3.68
N LEU A 31 3.53 -28.61 2.68
CA LEU A 31 4.57 -28.71 1.67
C LEU A 31 5.96 -28.70 2.28
N SER A 32 6.23 -27.79 3.21
CA SER A 32 7.55 -27.69 3.86
C SER A 32 7.95 -28.95 4.59
N LEU A 33 7.02 -29.57 5.31
CA LEU A 33 7.25 -30.82 6.02
C LEU A 33 7.52 -31.96 5.03
N LEU A 34 6.72 -32.05 3.97
CA LEU A 34 6.86 -33.11 2.98
C LEU A 34 8.16 -32.96 2.18
N ASP A 35 8.48 -31.78 1.70
CA ASP A 35 9.70 -31.50 0.92
C ASP A 35 10.98 -31.66 1.77
N GLY A 36 10.90 -31.44 3.09
CA GLY A 36 12.00 -31.68 4.01
C GLY A 36 12.29 -33.18 4.25
N ILE A 37 11.28 -34.06 4.21
CA ILE A 37 11.43 -35.50 4.48
C ILE A 37 11.68 -36.30 3.19
N ARG A 38 11.06 -35.92 2.09
CA ARG A 38 11.04 -36.67 0.83
C ARG A 38 12.40 -37.12 0.32
N PRO A 39 13.49 -36.31 0.28
CA PRO A 39 14.80 -36.73 -0.17
C PRO A 39 15.39 -37.91 0.64
N PHE A 40 15.04 -37.98 1.93
CA PHE A 40 15.53 -39.02 2.82
C PHE A 40 14.80 -40.36 2.62
N ILE A 41 13.51 -40.33 2.28
CA ILE A 41 12.72 -41.52 1.96
C ILE A 41 13.38 -42.27 0.81
N THR A 42 13.64 -41.56 -0.30
CA THR A 42 14.28 -42.15 -1.50
C THR A 42 15.66 -42.71 -1.18
N THR A 43 16.48 -41.98 -0.38
CA THR A 43 17.82 -42.38 0.00
C THR A 43 17.85 -43.65 0.86
N VAL A 44 16.95 -43.77 1.85
CA VAL A 44 16.84 -44.93 2.71
C VAL A 44 16.37 -46.16 1.92
N LEU A 45 15.38 -46.01 1.07
CA LEU A 45 14.87 -47.11 0.23
C LEU A 45 15.93 -47.61 -0.78
N LEU A 46 16.71 -46.68 -1.35
CA LEU A 46 17.86 -47.05 -2.20
C LEU A 46 18.92 -47.84 -1.40
N GLY A 47 19.18 -47.46 -0.15
CA GLY A 47 20.08 -48.18 0.74
C GLY A 47 19.62 -49.63 0.95
N PHE A 48 18.33 -49.84 1.28
CA PHE A 48 17.78 -51.22 1.44
C PHE A 48 17.82 -52.03 0.14
N LEU A 49 17.60 -51.40 -1.01
CA LEU A 49 17.69 -52.07 -2.30
C LEU A 49 19.12 -52.53 -2.59
N LEU A 50 20.12 -51.68 -2.33
CA LEU A 50 21.53 -51.99 -2.51
C LEU A 50 21.97 -53.14 -1.60
N ASP A 51 21.55 -53.13 -0.34
CA ASP A 51 21.84 -54.24 0.59
C ASP A 51 21.22 -55.55 0.13
N ALA A 52 19.96 -55.52 -0.33
CA ALA A 52 19.30 -56.71 -0.86
C ALA A 52 19.98 -57.26 -2.13
N VAL A 53 20.49 -56.40 -3.00
CA VAL A 53 21.28 -56.82 -4.19
C VAL A 53 22.60 -57.45 -3.77
N TYR A 54 23.30 -56.85 -2.81
CA TYR A 54 24.56 -57.36 -2.32
C TYR A 54 24.43 -58.72 -1.61
N GLU A 55 23.36 -58.91 -0.86
CA GLU A 55 23.02 -60.17 -0.20
C GLU A 55 22.58 -61.28 -1.18
N GLY A 56 22.40 -60.98 -2.47
CA GLY A 56 21.92 -61.94 -3.46
C GLY A 56 20.45 -62.31 -3.29
N ALA A 57 19.63 -61.39 -2.82
CA ALA A 57 18.21 -61.62 -2.59
C ALA A 57 17.46 -62.05 -3.86
N PRO A 58 16.43 -62.90 -3.74
CA PRO A 58 15.65 -63.36 -4.90
C PRO A 58 14.98 -62.15 -5.58
N PHE A 59 14.80 -62.25 -6.92
CA PHE A 59 14.22 -61.19 -7.77
C PHE A 59 12.88 -60.69 -7.25
N SER A 60 12.06 -61.55 -6.66
CA SER A 60 10.77 -61.18 -6.08
C SER A 60 10.91 -60.15 -4.93
N ARG A 61 11.95 -60.31 -4.08
CA ARG A 61 12.21 -59.35 -2.98
C ARG A 61 12.73 -58.02 -3.51
N LEU A 62 13.60 -58.05 -4.53
CA LEU A 62 14.10 -56.85 -5.18
C LEU A 62 12.95 -56.06 -5.87
N LEU A 63 12.07 -56.78 -6.56
CA LEU A 63 10.90 -56.21 -7.19
C LEU A 63 9.94 -55.60 -6.16
N GLN A 64 9.70 -56.29 -5.04
CA GLN A 64 8.88 -55.74 -3.95
C GLN A 64 9.46 -54.43 -3.38
N LEU A 65 10.77 -54.39 -3.08
CA LEU A 65 11.43 -53.19 -2.59
C LEU A 65 11.37 -52.04 -3.60
N ALA A 66 11.59 -52.32 -4.89
CA ALA A 66 11.49 -51.33 -5.95
C ALA A 66 10.06 -50.80 -6.11
N LEU A 67 9.05 -51.68 -6.07
CA LEU A 67 7.65 -51.28 -6.14
C LEU A 67 7.18 -50.47 -4.92
N THR A 68 7.65 -50.85 -3.72
CA THR A 68 7.36 -50.07 -2.50
C THR A 68 8.00 -48.69 -2.54
N ALA A 69 9.25 -48.59 -3.03
CA ALA A 69 9.93 -47.31 -3.23
C ALA A 69 9.20 -46.45 -4.22
N LEU A 70 8.83 -46.99 -5.39
CA LEU A 70 8.08 -46.30 -6.41
C LEU A 70 6.70 -45.83 -5.92
N GLY A 71 5.98 -46.72 -5.21
CA GLY A 71 4.67 -46.42 -4.65
C GLY A 71 4.70 -45.31 -3.61
N LEU A 72 5.70 -45.34 -2.70
CA LEU A 72 5.86 -44.30 -1.69
C LEU A 72 6.25 -42.94 -2.31
N GLU A 73 7.17 -42.97 -3.29
CA GLU A 73 7.57 -41.75 -4.02
C GLU A 73 6.40 -41.17 -4.79
N ALA A 74 5.60 -42.00 -5.48
CA ALA A 74 4.39 -41.58 -6.18
C ALA A 74 3.36 -40.98 -5.21
N LEU A 75 3.18 -41.57 -4.05
CA LEU A 75 2.29 -41.04 -3.00
C LEU A 75 2.76 -39.65 -2.52
N CYS A 76 4.05 -39.53 -2.22
CA CYS A 76 4.63 -38.22 -1.82
C CYS A 76 4.46 -37.18 -2.93
N TYR A 77 4.68 -37.57 -4.19
CA TYR A 77 4.50 -36.68 -5.35
C TYR A 77 3.05 -36.23 -5.51
N CYS A 78 2.10 -37.17 -5.45
CA CYS A 78 0.67 -36.82 -5.52
C CYS A 78 0.26 -35.89 -4.38
N LEU A 79 0.70 -36.16 -3.16
CA LEU A 79 0.39 -35.32 -2.01
C LEU A 79 1.01 -33.92 -2.15
N SER A 80 2.27 -33.83 -2.57
CA SER A 80 2.94 -32.55 -2.86
C SER A 80 2.22 -31.79 -3.97
N SER A 81 1.80 -32.48 -5.05
CA SER A 81 1.07 -31.85 -6.15
C SER A 81 -0.28 -31.27 -5.70
N ILE A 82 -1.04 -32.01 -4.89
CA ILE A 82 -2.31 -31.53 -4.33
C ILE A 82 -2.10 -30.31 -3.43
N LEU A 83 -1.10 -30.37 -2.54
CA LEU A 83 -0.80 -29.24 -1.65
C LEU A 83 -0.30 -28.02 -2.44
N THR A 84 0.49 -28.23 -3.49
CA THR A 84 0.97 -27.18 -4.38
C THR A 84 -0.19 -26.51 -5.11
N GLU A 85 -1.14 -27.31 -5.64
CA GLU A 85 -2.33 -26.76 -6.28
C GLU A 85 -3.17 -25.91 -5.33
N ILE A 86 -3.41 -26.40 -4.10
CA ILE A 86 -4.14 -25.62 -3.07
C ILE A 86 -3.38 -24.34 -2.71
N HIS A 87 -2.05 -24.39 -2.69
CA HIS A 87 -1.20 -23.24 -2.43
C HIS A 87 -1.30 -22.21 -3.57
N ASN A 88 -1.10 -22.65 -4.81
CA ASN A 88 -1.01 -21.77 -5.98
C ASN A 88 -2.36 -21.12 -6.35
N GLN A 89 -3.49 -21.81 -6.18
CA GLN A 89 -4.83 -21.26 -6.49
C GLN A 89 -5.11 -19.87 -5.91
N LYS A 90 -4.48 -19.51 -4.82
CA LYS A 90 -4.64 -18.20 -4.18
C LYS A 90 -3.33 -17.42 -4.03
N HIS A 91 -2.20 -18.08 -4.24
CA HIS A 91 -0.89 -17.46 -4.07
C HIS A 91 -0.64 -16.38 -5.13
N ASP A 92 -1.09 -16.60 -6.36
CA ASP A 92 -0.94 -15.65 -7.46
C ASP A 92 -1.69 -14.33 -7.22
N PHE A 93 -2.79 -14.38 -6.44
CA PHE A 93 -3.54 -13.20 -6.02
C PHE A 93 -3.09 -12.59 -4.69
N ILE A 94 -2.00 -13.10 -4.12
CA ILE A 94 -1.59 -12.71 -2.77
C ILE A 94 -1.13 -11.23 -2.72
N TYR A 95 -0.48 -10.77 -3.79
CA TYR A 95 -0.06 -9.39 -3.96
C TYR A 95 -1.24 -8.43 -4.07
N GLU A 96 -2.23 -8.78 -4.89
CA GLU A 96 -3.44 -7.96 -5.07
C GLU A 96 -4.23 -7.84 -3.76
N GLN A 97 -4.31 -8.92 -3.00
CA GLN A 97 -4.97 -8.91 -1.70
C GLN A 97 -4.24 -8.07 -0.66
N GLN A 98 -2.91 -8.10 -0.67
CA GLN A 98 -2.11 -7.22 0.17
C GLN A 98 -2.41 -5.75 -0.16
N ASN A 99 -2.41 -5.40 -1.45
CA ASN A 99 -2.76 -4.06 -1.92
C ASN A 99 -4.19 -3.68 -1.53
N GLY A 100 -5.14 -4.60 -1.63
CA GLY A 100 -6.52 -4.40 -1.17
C GLY A 100 -6.59 -4.02 0.31
N LEU A 101 -5.91 -4.78 1.19
CA LEU A 101 -5.84 -4.49 2.63
C LEU A 101 -5.15 -3.14 2.93
N LEU A 102 -4.09 -2.81 2.19
CA LEU A 102 -3.40 -1.53 2.32
C LEU A 102 -4.28 -0.38 1.85
N ASN A 103 -4.95 -0.53 0.71
CA ASN A 103 -5.85 0.49 0.16
C ASN A 103 -7.05 0.73 1.09
N GLN A 104 -7.66 -0.34 1.62
CA GLN A 104 -8.73 -0.19 2.62
C GLN A 104 -8.24 0.59 3.83
N ARG A 105 -7.01 0.33 4.30
CA ARG A 105 -6.45 1.07 5.42
C ARG A 105 -6.18 2.53 5.10
N LEU A 106 -5.72 2.84 3.87
CA LEU A 106 -5.55 4.22 3.39
C LEU A 106 -6.88 4.99 3.38
N LEU A 107 -7.97 4.35 2.95
CA LEU A 107 -9.31 4.95 2.96
C LEU A 107 -9.84 5.23 4.37
N ASP A 108 -9.45 4.42 5.36
CA ASP A 108 -9.85 4.58 6.76
C ASP A 108 -8.94 5.52 7.56
N MET A 109 -7.80 5.95 6.99
CA MET A 109 -6.78 6.73 7.68
C MET A 109 -7.12 8.22 7.75
N ASP A 110 -6.69 8.89 8.81
CA ASP A 110 -6.83 10.35 8.91
C ASP A 110 -6.00 11.08 7.86
N TYR A 111 -6.57 12.14 7.29
CA TYR A 111 -5.98 12.87 6.17
C TYR A 111 -4.54 13.36 6.41
N PRO A 112 -4.16 13.89 7.60
CA PRO A 112 -2.77 14.31 7.86
C PRO A 112 -1.75 13.20 7.64
N HIS A 113 -2.08 11.95 8.00
CA HIS A 113 -1.20 10.81 7.79
C HIS A 113 -1.00 10.47 6.32
N LEU A 114 -2.00 10.76 5.46
CA LEU A 114 -1.89 10.55 4.01
C LEU A 114 -0.89 11.52 3.35
N GLU A 115 -0.70 12.72 3.90
CA GLU A 115 0.26 13.71 3.38
C GLU A 115 1.68 13.54 3.97
N GLU A 116 1.84 12.77 5.05
CA GLU A 116 3.15 12.55 5.67
C GLU A 116 4.10 11.76 4.75
N ALA A 117 5.28 12.31 4.49
CA ALA A 117 6.33 11.63 3.71
C ALA A 117 6.72 10.26 4.29
N GLN A 118 6.63 10.10 5.62
CA GLN A 118 6.93 8.84 6.29
C GLN A 118 5.91 7.75 5.93
N THR A 119 4.63 8.08 5.84
CA THR A 119 3.55 7.16 5.42
C THR A 119 3.78 6.69 3.99
N HIS A 120 4.11 7.61 3.09
CA HIS A 120 4.46 7.26 1.70
C HIS A 120 5.68 6.35 1.63
N THR A 121 6.72 6.63 2.41
CA THR A 121 7.92 5.78 2.46
C THR A 121 7.59 4.38 2.98
N MET A 122 6.81 4.26 4.06
CA MET A 122 6.37 2.96 4.58
C MET A 122 5.54 2.20 3.54
N LEU A 123 4.58 2.87 2.90
CA LEU A 123 3.73 2.25 1.88
C LEU A 123 4.55 1.74 0.69
N HIS A 124 5.48 2.56 0.19
CA HIS A 124 6.41 2.18 -0.88
C HIS A 124 7.26 0.98 -0.47
N THR A 125 7.83 1.00 0.75
CA THR A 125 8.62 -0.12 1.28
C THR A 125 7.81 -1.41 1.36
N ILE A 126 6.56 -1.35 1.85
CA ILE A 126 5.68 -2.52 1.97
C ILE A 126 5.29 -3.06 0.59
N ARG A 127 4.95 -2.19 -0.38
CA ARG A 127 4.56 -2.59 -1.74
C ARG A 127 5.72 -3.20 -2.52
N ASN A 128 6.90 -2.64 -2.38
CA ASN A 128 8.09 -3.06 -3.14
C ASN A 128 8.94 -4.12 -2.42
N ALA A 129 8.56 -4.54 -1.21
CA ALA A 129 9.28 -5.57 -0.45
C ALA A 129 9.32 -6.94 -1.13
N GLY A 130 8.43 -7.21 -2.09
CA GLY A 130 8.40 -8.44 -2.88
C GLY A 130 7.87 -8.16 -4.28
N THR A 131 8.67 -8.49 -5.30
CA THR A 131 8.36 -8.15 -6.69
C THR A 131 7.09 -8.82 -7.22
N ASP A 132 6.92 -10.13 -6.97
CA ASP A 132 5.81 -10.89 -7.58
C ASP A 132 4.69 -11.26 -6.58
N HIS A 133 5.04 -11.44 -5.31
CA HIS A 133 4.11 -11.97 -4.30
C HIS A 133 3.94 -11.06 -3.08
N GLY A 134 4.51 -9.86 -3.10
CA GLY A 134 4.44 -8.89 -2.01
C GLY A 134 5.13 -9.33 -0.73
N LEU A 135 5.03 -8.52 0.30
CA LEU A 135 5.67 -8.76 1.60
C LEU A 135 5.18 -10.06 2.25
N ILE A 136 3.89 -10.39 2.13
CA ILE A 136 3.33 -11.60 2.73
C ILE A 136 3.85 -12.87 2.04
N GLY A 137 4.00 -12.84 0.70
CA GLY A 137 4.61 -13.93 -0.06
C GLY A 137 6.03 -14.20 0.40
N LEU A 138 6.86 -13.16 0.52
CA LEU A 138 8.23 -13.27 1.06
C LEU A 138 8.26 -13.93 2.45
N VAL A 139 7.39 -13.46 3.35
CA VAL A 139 7.33 -14.00 4.72
C VAL A 139 6.89 -15.46 4.74
N LEU A 140 5.90 -15.83 3.92
CA LEU A 140 5.46 -17.22 3.81
C LEU A 140 6.56 -18.11 3.23
N ASP A 141 7.30 -17.66 2.22
CA ASP A 141 8.40 -18.40 1.63
C ASP A 141 9.57 -18.56 2.62
N ASP A 142 9.87 -17.56 3.41
CA ASP A 142 10.87 -17.66 4.47
C ASP A 142 10.49 -18.72 5.51
N TRP A 143 9.25 -18.68 6.01
CA TRP A 143 8.80 -19.68 6.98
C TRP A 143 8.68 -21.09 6.38
N LYS A 144 8.29 -21.20 5.10
CA LYS A 144 8.29 -22.45 4.34
C LYS A 144 9.70 -23.05 4.29
N ARG A 145 10.69 -22.29 3.87
CA ARG A 145 12.09 -22.70 3.80
C ARG A 145 12.67 -23.02 5.20
N PHE A 146 12.30 -22.24 6.22
CA PHE A 146 12.71 -22.50 7.59
C PHE A 146 12.21 -23.86 8.11
N ILE A 147 10.92 -24.15 7.93
CA ILE A 147 10.31 -25.42 8.34
C ILE A 147 10.92 -26.58 7.57
N GLN A 148 11.11 -26.43 6.25
CA GLN A 148 11.75 -27.42 5.40
C GLN A 148 13.17 -27.74 5.85
N ALA A 149 14.01 -26.73 6.10
CA ALA A 149 15.38 -26.90 6.56
C ALA A 149 15.42 -27.58 7.95
N MET A 150 14.59 -27.17 8.89
CA MET A 150 14.50 -27.80 10.22
C MET A 150 14.08 -29.26 10.13
N THR A 151 13.10 -29.57 9.30
CA THR A 151 12.61 -30.93 9.07
C THR A 151 13.70 -31.81 8.45
N ALA A 152 14.41 -31.27 7.45
CA ALA A 152 15.53 -31.96 6.81
C ALA A 152 16.68 -32.23 7.79
N ILE A 153 17.04 -31.28 8.66
CA ILE A 153 18.07 -31.47 9.69
C ILE A 153 17.68 -32.58 10.67
N ILE A 154 16.42 -32.55 11.14
CA ILE A 154 15.94 -33.60 12.08
C ILE A 154 15.99 -34.97 11.40
N ALA A 155 15.50 -35.11 10.16
CA ALA A 155 15.55 -36.36 9.41
C ALA A 155 17.00 -36.85 9.19
N ALA A 156 17.89 -35.93 8.80
CA ALA A 156 19.31 -36.22 8.59
C ALA A 156 20.00 -36.75 9.87
N VAL A 157 19.75 -36.09 11.02
CA VAL A 157 20.30 -36.51 12.31
C VAL A 157 19.85 -37.92 12.67
N VAL A 158 18.55 -38.21 12.52
CA VAL A 158 18.00 -39.56 12.81
C VAL A 158 18.66 -40.61 11.92
N ILE A 159 18.84 -40.33 10.63
CA ILE A 159 19.42 -41.28 9.66
C ILE A 159 20.93 -41.46 9.87
N ALA A 160 21.67 -40.36 10.14
CA ALA A 160 23.11 -40.40 10.27
C ALA A 160 23.58 -40.85 11.66
N PHE A 161 22.74 -40.80 12.69
CA PHE A 161 23.09 -41.16 14.08
C PHE A 161 23.75 -42.53 14.23
N PRO A 162 23.29 -43.63 13.55
CA PRO A 162 23.93 -44.93 13.67
C PRO A 162 25.39 -44.97 13.18
N LEU A 163 25.77 -44.13 12.20
CA LEU A 163 27.16 -44.06 11.73
C LEU A 163 28.13 -43.70 12.85
N PHE A 164 27.71 -42.91 13.82
CA PHE A 164 28.55 -42.45 14.92
C PHE A 164 28.50 -43.35 16.16
N THR A 165 27.43 -44.12 16.33
CA THR A 165 27.17 -44.90 17.54
C THR A 165 27.41 -46.41 17.38
N GLN A 166 27.35 -46.94 16.15
CA GLN A 166 27.59 -48.38 15.91
C GLN A 166 29.08 -48.74 16.06
N VAL A 167 29.41 -49.44 17.12
CA VAL A 167 30.73 -50.04 17.36
C VAL A 167 30.55 -51.56 17.52
N GLN A 168 31.22 -52.34 16.69
CA GLN A 168 31.15 -53.79 16.79
C GLN A 168 32.17 -54.30 17.81
N PRO A 169 31.73 -54.95 18.92
CA PRO A 169 32.64 -55.33 20.03
C PRO A 169 33.67 -56.45 19.69
N LEU A 170 33.45 -57.17 18.58
CA LEU A 170 34.28 -58.29 18.15
C LEU A 170 35.43 -57.96 17.18
N ARG A 171 35.53 -56.65 16.74
CA ARG A 171 36.57 -56.22 15.78
C ARG A 171 37.41 -55.11 16.38
N GLU A 172 38.69 -55.33 16.54
CA GLU A 172 39.65 -54.31 16.95
C GLU A 172 40.13 -53.52 15.76
N GLY A 173 40.20 -52.18 15.91
CA GLY A 173 40.73 -51.30 14.90
C GLY A 173 40.29 -49.82 15.14
N PHE A 174 41.13 -48.86 14.74
CA PHE A 174 40.87 -47.44 14.93
C PHE A 174 39.53 -47.00 14.31
N LEU A 175 39.20 -47.50 13.11
CA LEU A 175 37.94 -47.14 12.40
C LEU A 175 36.68 -47.69 13.09
N ASN A 176 36.79 -48.68 13.98
CA ASN A 176 35.70 -49.20 14.80
C ASN A 176 35.60 -48.51 16.17
N SER A 177 36.47 -47.53 16.44
CA SER A 177 36.46 -46.79 17.71
C SER A 177 35.54 -45.58 17.66
N TRP A 178 34.97 -45.25 18.81
CA TRP A 178 34.22 -44.02 18.98
C TRP A 178 35.06 -42.75 18.72
N LEU A 179 36.41 -42.85 18.92
CA LEU A 179 37.34 -41.75 18.63
C LEU A 179 37.41 -41.39 17.16
N ALA A 180 37.37 -42.37 16.24
CA ALA A 180 37.35 -42.12 14.81
C ALA A 180 36.04 -41.42 14.37
N SER A 181 34.90 -41.86 14.93
CA SER A 181 33.60 -41.21 14.71
C SER A 181 33.57 -39.78 15.26
N LEU A 182 34.12 -39.54 16.45
CA LEU A 182 34.24 -38.24 17.06
C LEU A 182 35.13 -37.30 16.24
N LEU A 183 36.24 -37.81 15.71
CA LEU A 183 37.17 -37.04 14.88
C LEU A 183 36.47 -36.61 13.56
N LEU A 184 35.79 -37.55 12.90
CA LEU A 184 34.98 -37.20 11.71
C LEU A 184 33.93 -36.16 12.03
N PHE A 185 33.19 -36.33 13.12
CA PHE A 185 32.19 -35.37 13.56
C PHE A 185 32.79 -33.98 13.80
N ALA A 186 33.94 -33.91 14.50
CA ALA A 186 34.63 -32.65 14.75
C ALA A 186 35.09 -31.96 13.45
N VAL A 187 35.58 -32.73 12.46
CA VAL A 187 35.94 -32.19 11.14
C VAL A 187 34.74 -31.65 10.39
N ILE A 188 33.61 -32.38 10.38
CA ILE A 188 32.35 -31.93 9.75
C ILE A 188 31.88 -30.62 10.40
N VAL A 189 31.82 -30.58 11.74
CA VAL A 189 31.43 -29.38 12.48
C VAL A 189 32.36 -28.21 12.16
N GLY A 190 33.68 -28.46 12.06
CA GLY A 190 34.66 -27.45 11.67
C GLY A 190 34.43 -26.88 10.26
N LEU A 191 34.13 -27.73 9.27
CA LEU A 191 33.83 -27.33 7.90
C LEU A 191 32.51 -26.57 7.80
N VAL A 192 31.49 -27.03 8.50
CA VAL A 192 30.18 -26.33 8.59
C VAL A 192 30.37 -24.95 9.25
N TYR A 193 31.12 -24.85 10.33
CA TYR A 193 31.45 -23.60 10.99
C TYR A 193 32.26 -22.67 10.08
N PHE A 194 33.20 -23.20 9.31
CA PHE A 194 33.93 -22.40 8.32
C PHE A 194 33.02 -21.86 7.25
N SER A 195 32.15 -22.68 6.65
CA SER A 195 31.16 -22.26 5.68
C SER A 195 30.28 -21.12 6.26
N PHE A 196 29.73 -21.34 7.45
CA PHE A 196 28.91 -20.31 8.13
C PHE A 196 29.64 -18.97 8.34
N ARG A 197 30.94 -19.01 8.71
CA ARG A 197 31.75 -17.78 8.87
C ARG A 197 31.92 -17.04 7.53
N MET A 198 32.02 -17.79 6.45
CA MET A 198 32.12 -17.20 5.10
C MET A 198 30.77 -16.64 4.64
N ASP A 199 29.67 -17.34 4.87
CA ASP A 199 28.31 -16.86 4.56
C ASP A 199 28.02 -15.53 5.26
N ILE A 200 28.37 -15.39 6.55
CA ILE A 200 28.25 -14.11 7.28
C ILE A 200 29.08 -13.00 6.63
N ARG A 201 30.31 -13.33 6.15
CA ARG A 201 31.18 -12.33 5.51
C ARG A 201 30.64 -11.86 4.16
N TYR A 202 30.23 -12.80 3.32
CA TYR A 202 29.66 -12.50 2.01
C TYR A 202 28.30 -11.83 2.15
N GLY A 203 27.43 -12.32 2.99
CA GLY A 203 26.11 -11.76 3.23
C GLY A 203 26.11 -10.28 3.67
N LYS A 204 27.12 -9.86 4.48
CA LYS A 204 27.31 -8.44 4.80
C LYS A 204 27.70 -7.58 3.58
N ARG A 205 28.51 -8.13 2.68
CA ARG A 205 28.94 -7.44 1.45
C ARG A 205 27.81 -7.37 0.42
N ILE A 206 27.09 -8.47 0.25
CA ILE A 206 25.92 -8.59 -0.62
C ILE A 206 24.86 -7.58 -0.18
N ARG A 207 24.53 -7.53 1.12
CA ARG A 207 23.56 -6.57 1.64
C ARG A 207 23.97 -5.11 1.36
N LYS A 208 25.26 -4.77 1.54
CA LYS A 208 25.75 -3.41 1.25
C LYS A 208 25.65 -3.07 -0.25
N ALA A 209 25.91 -4.03 -1.13
CA ALA A 209 25.74 -3.86 -2.57
C ALA A 209 24.25 -3.70 -2.92
N HIS A 210 23.38 -4.48 -2.31
CA HIS A 210 21.92 -4.41 -2.48
C HIS A 210 21.35 -3.05 -2.03
N GLU A 211 21.74 -2.56 -0.84
CA GLU A 211 21.32 -1.24 -0.34
C GLU A 211 21.71 -0.11 -1.32
N LYS A 212 22.91 -0.20 -1.90
CA LYS A 212 23.38 0.78 -2.88
C LYS A 212 22.60 0.67 -4.21
N ARG A 213 22.36 -0.57 -4.69
CA ARG A 213 21.54 -0.84 -5.88
C ARG A 213 20.14 -0.27 -5.73
N ALA A 214 19.47 -0.50 -4.59
CA ALA A 214 18.11 -0.04 -4.35
C ALA A 214 17.95 1.49 -4.48
N ALA A 215 18.96 2.27 -4.07
CA ALA A 215 18.96 3.71 -4.23
C ALA A 215 19.06 4.14 -5.71
N ASP A 216 19.95 3.49 -6.50
CA ASP A 216 20.10 3.76 -7.92
C ASP A 216 18.90 3.25 -8.74
N GLU A 217 18.29 2.13 -8.34
CA GLU A 217 17.06 1.56 -8.92
C GLU A 217 15.88 2.51 -8.79
N SER A 218 15.67 3.10 -7.62
CA SER A 218 14.62 4.09 -7.40
C SER A 218 14.77 5.32 -8.30
N LEU A 219 16.02 5.76 -8.53
CA LEU A 219 16.30 6.86 -9.45
C LEU A 219 16.04 6.47 -10.91
N LEU A 220 16.41 5.25 -11.30
CA LEU A 220 16.15 4.72 -12.65
C LEU A 220 14.64 4.60 -12.90
N GLU A 221 13.89 4.09 -11.94
CA GLU A 221 12.43 3.99 -12.00
C GLU A 221 11.76 5.36 -12.17
N TYR A 222 12.22 6.37 -11.43
CA TYR A 222 11.77 7.75 -11.63
C TYR A 222 12.00 8.24 -13.08
N TYR A 223 13.19 8.00 -13.66
CA TYR A 223 13.46 8.41 -15.03
C TYR A 223 12.65 7.61 -16.06
N MET A 224 12.42 6.32 -15.83
CA MET A 224 11.56 5.50 -16.69
C MET A 224 10.11 5.98 -16.65
N GLY A 225 9.59 6.29 -15.47
CA GLY A 225 8.22 6.81 -15.30
C GLY A 225 7.96 8.17 -15.98
N ILE A 226 9.02 8.93 -16.33
CA ILE A 226 8.88 10.16 -17.12
C ILE A 226 8.37 9.84 -18.54
N PHE A 227 8.73 8.68 -19.10
CA PHE A 227 8.31 8.30 -20.45
C PHE A 227 6.87 7.79 -20.53
N GLU A 228 6.28 7.37 -19.42
CA GLU A 228 4.96 6.74 -19.37
C GLU A 228 3.79 7.75 -19.37
N THR A 229 4.03 8.98 -18.90
CA THR A 229 2.97 9.98 -18.75
C THR A 229 2.93 10.98 -19.90
N SER A 230 1.78 11.10 -20.58
CA SER A 230 1.56 12.02 -21.71
C SER A 230 1.75 13.50 -21.31
N GLU A 231 1.44 13.86 -20.08
CA GLU A 231 1.57 15.23 -19.56
C GLU A 231 3.03 15.69 -19.57
N ARG A 232 3.95 14.86 -19.10
CA ARG A 232 5.39 15.14 -19.06
C ARG A 232 6.03 15.15 -20.45
N GLN A 233 5.47 14.41 -21.40
CA GLN A 233 5.95 14.32 -22.78
C GLN A 233 5.86 15.64 -23.55
N LYS A 234 4.91 16.54 -23.23
CA LYS A 234 4.80 17.87 -23.84
C LYS A 234 6.06 18.70 -23.60
N ASP A 235 6.48 18.80 -22.34
CA ASP A 235 7.63 19.62 -21.95
C ASP A 235 8.93 19.04 -22.49
N LEU A 236 9.11 17.73 -22.44
CA LEU A 236 10.26 17.03 -23.01
C LEU A 236 10.46 17.35 -24.50
N ARG A 237 9.37 17.42 -25.27
CA ARG A 237 9.41 17.70 -26.72
C ARG A 237 9.60 19.19 -27.01
N LEU A 238 8.88 20.07 -26.29
CA LEU A 238 8.94 21.52 -26.51
C LEU A 238 10.30 22.10 -26.10
N TYR A 239 10.89 21.61 -25.02
CA TYR A 239 12.17 22.10 -24.52
C TYR A 239 13.38 21.26 -24.99
N GLY A 240 13.16 20.28 -25.89
CA GLY A 240 14.25 19.47 -26.45
C GLY A 240 15.02 18.64 -25.44
N GLN A 241 14.41 18.25 -24.32
CA GLN A 241 15.07 17.56 -23.20
C GLN A 241 15.28 16.06 -23.40
N LYS A 242 14.91 15.52 -24.57
CA LYS A 242 15.00 14.08 -24.88
C LYS A 242 16.40 13.51 -24.63
N GLU A 243 17.45 14.16 -25.14
CA GLU A 243 18.82 13.67 -24.99
C GLU A 243 19.31 13.76 -23.53
N LEU A 244 18.86 14.77 -22.78
CA LEU A 244 19.17 14.88 -21.36
C LEU A 244 18.58 13.69 -20.58
N ILE A 245 17.28 13.42 -20.74
CA ILE A 245 16.62 12.32 -20.02
C ILE A 245 17.22 10.97 -20.43
N LYS A 246 17.44 10.74 -21.74
CA LYS A 246 18.09 9.53 -22.24
C LYS A 246 19.49 9.32 -21.62
N LYS A 247 20.27 10.40 -21.51
CA LYS A 247 21.59 10.35 -20.87
C LYS A 247 21.47 9.97 -19.39
N GLN A 248 20.57 10.62 -18.64
CA GLN A 248 20.36 10.35 -17.22
C GLN A 248 19.86 8.91 -16.97
N THR A 249 18.91 8.44 -17.79
CA THR A 249 18.43 7.06 -17.74
C THR A 249 19.54 6.04 -18.00
N ASN A 250 20.37 6.28 -19.03
CA ASN A 250 21.48 5.39 -19.36
C ASN A 250 22.55 5.39 -18.25
N GLU A 251 22.87 6.55 -17.67
CA GLU A 251 23.83 6.65 -16.57
C GLU A 251 23.30 5.94 -15.31
N ALA A 252 22.02 6.12 -14.95
CA ALA A 252 21.38 5.41 -13.85
C ALA A 252 21.37 3.89 -14.12
N GLY A 253 20.94 3.47 -15.30
CA GLY A 253 20.94 2.06 -15.71
C GLY A 253 22.33 1.43 -15.67
N SER A 254 23.37 2.15 -16.09
CA SER A 254 24.75 1.66 -16.01
C SER A 254 25.23 1.48 -14.58
N ARG A 255 24.83 2.38 -13.65
CA ARG A 255 25.14 2.22 -12.22
C ARG A 255 24.44 1.01 -11.63
N VAL A 256 23.14 0.85 -11.90
CA VAL A 256 22.36 -0.32 -11.47
C VAL A 256 23.00 -1.61 -11.98
N GLN A 257 23.37 -1.66 -13.28
CA GLN A 257 24.02 -2.83 -13.87
C GLN A 257 25.35 -3.17 -13.18
N ALA A 258 26.18 -2.18 -12.90
CA ALA A 258 27.46 -2.38 -12.21
C ALA A 258 27.30 -2.93 -10.79
N GLU A 259 26.25 -2.50 -10.07
CA GLU A 259 25.94 -3.04 -8.73
C GLU A 259 25.35 -4.46 -8.81
N VAL A 260 24.50 -4.76 -9.81
CA VAL A 260 24.01 -6.12 -10.09
C VAL A 260 25.17 -7.07 -10.39
N ASP A 261 26.14 -6.66 -11.21
CA ASP A 261 27.31 -7.47 -11.53
C ASP A 261 28.17 -7.71 -10.28
N THR A 262 28.33 -6.69 -9.43
CA THR A 262 29.04 -6.81 -8.15
C THR A 262 28.35 -7.77 -7.21
N GLU A 263 27.02 -7.64 -7.01
CA GLU A 263 26.19 -8.49 -6.17
C GLU A 263 26.23 -9.94 -6.67
N SER A 264 26.02 -10.16 -7.97
CA SER A 264 26.04 -11.47 -8.61
C SER A 264 27.41 -12.17 -8.45
N SER A 265 28.50 -11.42 -8.60
CA SER A 265 29.86 -11.94 -8.36
C SER A 265 30.09 -12.35 -6.92
N LEU A 266 29.55 -11.60 -5.94
CA LEU A 266 29.65 -11.95 -4.51
C LEU A 266 28.82 -13.18 -4.18
N VAL A 267 27.60 -13.28 -4.71
CA VAL A 267 26.72 -14.46 -4.56
C VAL A 267 27.38 -15.71 -5.16
N ALA A 268 27.95 -15.61 -6.37
CA ALA A 268 28.65 -16.71 -7.00
C ALA A 268 29.86 -17.21 -6.18
N LYS A 269 30.61 -16.30 -5.57
CA LYS A 269 31.76 -16.66 -4.69
C LYS A 269 31.30 -17.33 -3.39
N GLU A 270 30.23 -16.84 -2.78
CA GLU A 270 29.61 -17.44 -1.62
C GLU A 270 29.16 -18.87 -1.91
N GLU A 271 28.40 -19.05 -3.01
CA GLU A 271 27.91 -20.34 -3.45
C GLU A 271 29.05 -21.33 -3.78
N MET A 272 30.13 -20.86 -4.43
CA MET A 272 31.29 -21.68 -4.73
C MET A 272 31.96 -22.22 -3.43
N VAL A 273 32.13 -21.35 -2.42
CA VAL A 273 32.73 -21.78 -1.13
C VAL A 273 31.81 -22.79 -0.42
N ARG A 274 30.52 -22.54 -0.43
CA ARG A 274 29.51 -23.43 0.17
C ARG A 274 29.52 -24.81 -0.50
N ARG A 275 29.44 -24.85 -1.83
CA ARG A 275 29.49 -26.13 -2.58
C ARG A 275 30.79 -26.88 -2.40
N ALA A 276 31.94 -26.19 -2.35
CA ALA A 276 33.22 -26.78 -2.09
C ALA A 276 33.28 -27.42 -0.68
N ALA A 277 32.75 -26.73 0.35
CA ALA A 277 32.67 -27.26 1.70
C ALA A 277 31.78 -28.52 1.75
N THR A 278 30.58 -28.46 1.14
CA THR A 278 29.66 -29.61 1.07
C THR A 278 30.27 -30.81 0.32
N ALA A 279 30.95 -30.58 -0.80
CA ALA A 279 31.63 -31.63 -1.55
C ALA A 279 32.76 -32.29 -0.73
N LEU A 280 33.53 -31.48 0.02
CA LEU A 280 34.57 -32.00 0.91
C LEU A 280 33.98 -32.83 2.06
N ILE A 281 32.89 -32.37 2.67
CA ILE A 281 32.14 -33.13 3.68
C ILE A 281 31.68 -34.45 3.07
N GLY A 282 31.07 -34.45 1.90
CA GLY A 282 30.63 -35.63 1.19
C GLY A 282 31.77 -36.61 0.95
N LEU A 283 32.90 -36.14 0.40
CA LEU A 283 34.09 -36.97 0.18
C LEU A 283 34.59 -37.65 1.47
N LEU A 284 34.73 -36.89 2.54
CA LEU A 284 35.19 -37.42 3.82
C LEU A 284 34.24 -38.48 4.41
N VAL A 285 32.94 -38.23 4.33
CA VAL A 285 31.92 -39.16 4.84
C VAL A 285 31.86 -40.43 3.99
N TYR A 286 31.85 -40.32 2.65
CA TYR A 286 31.89 -41.48 1.76
C TYR A 286 33.14 -42.31 1.97
N LEU A 287 34.32 -41.67 2.12
CA LEU A 287 35.56 -42.36 2.41
C LEU A 287 35.50 -43.09 3.74
N PHE A 288 35.04 -42.43 4.81
CA PHE A 288 34.93 -43.02 6.15
C PHE A 288 33.92 -44.17 6.19
N ALA A 289 32.72 -43.95 5.65
CA ALA A 289 31.69 -44.99 5.60
C ALA A 289 32.10 -46.16 4.68
N GLY A 290 32.71 -45.86 3.51
CA GLY A 290 33.23 -46.88 2.61
C GLY A 290 34.30 -47.77 3.24
N LEU A 291 35.27 -47.17 3.99
CA LEU A 291 36.28 -47.93 4.73
C LEU A 291 35.65 -48.79 5.83
N ARG A 292 34.63 -48.31 6.52
CA ARG A 292 33.87 -49.11 7.51
C ARG A 292 33.12 -50.28 6.85
N ALA A 293 32.51 -50.04 5.67
CA ALA A 293 31.86 -51.10 4.90
C ALA A 293 32.87 -52.16 4.39
N TRP A 294 34.04 -51.72 3.89
CA TRP A 294 35.11 -52.64 3.46
C TRP A 294 35.60 -53.53 4.62
N LEU A 295 35.67 -52.97 5.83
CA LEU A 295 35.96 -53.76 7.03
C LEU A 295 34.75 -54.58 7.49
N GLY A 296 33.61 -54.54 6.84
CA GLY A 296 32.39 -55.27 7.22
C GLY A 296 31.73 -54.77 8.50
N LEU A 297 31.96 -53.51 8.88
CA LEU A 297 31.38 -52.88 10.06
C LEU A 297 29.97 -52.35 9.82
N ILE A 298 29.69 -51.97 8.57
CA ILE A 298 28.37 -51.49 8.10
C ILE A 298 28.07 -52.09 6.72
N THR A 299 26.81 -52.05 6.29
CA THR A 299 26.38 -52.55 4.98
C THR A 299 26.68 -51.51 3.86
N ILE A 300 26.71 -51.97 2.60
CA ILE A 300 26.93 -51.08 1.43
C ILE A 300 25.80 -50.07 1.29
N GLY A 301 24.56 -50.50 1.51
CA GLY A 301 23.39 -49.60 1.49
C GLY A 301 23.45 -48.53 2.58
N SER A 302 24.01 -48.90 3.77
CA SER A 302 24.24 -47.94 4.84
C SER A 302 25.24 -46.83 4.47
N VAL A 303 26.25 -47.14 3.63
CA VAL A 303 27.20 -46.11 3.14
C VAL A 303 26.46 -45.01 2.39
N VAL A 304 25.59 -45.40 1.44
CA VAL A 304 24.82 -44.44 0.66
C VAL A 304 23.88 -43.66 1.55
N THR A 305 23.16 -44.33 2.44
CA THR A 305 22.17 -43.73 3.33
C THR A 305 22.81 -42.71 4.29
N TYR A 306 23.91 -43.04 4.93
CA TYR A 306 24.58 -42.16 5.90
C TYR A 306 25.30 -41.01 5.21
N ALA A 307 25.98 -41.27 4.09
CA ALA A 307 26.69 -40.22 3.37
C ALA A 307 25.72 -39.19 2.75
N ALA A 308 24.66 -39.64 2.09
CA ALA A 308 23.65 -38.76 1.55
C ALA A 308 22.92 -37.99 2.68
N GLY A 309 22.61 -38.64 3.80
CA GLY A 309 22.01 -38.00 4.97
C GLY A 309 22.85 -36.83 5.50
N ILE A 310 24.18 -37.01 5.63
CA ILE A 310 25.09 -35.98 6.13
C ILE A 310 25.28 -34.85 5.11
N VAL A 311 25.35 -35.14 3.81
CA VAL A 311 25.41 -34.14 2.76
C VAL A 311 24.15 -33.29 2.77
N GLN A 312 22.96 -33.89 2.78
CA GLN A 312 21.68 -33.19 2.89
C GLN A 312 21.55 -32.36 4.17
N MET A 313 22.10 -32.89 5.31
CA MET A 313 22.17 -32.11 6.55
C MET A 313 23.02 -30.85 6.38
N SER A 314 24.18 -30.96 5.70
CA SER A 314 25.04 -29.80 5.45
C SER A 314 24.34 -28.73 4.59
N GLU A 315 23.61 -29.16 3.55
CA GLU A 315 22.80 -28.25 2.70
C GLU A 315 21.66 -27.61 3.51
N ALA A 316 20.91 -28.40 4.26
CA ALA A 316 19.81 -27.89 5.09
C ALA A 316 20.28 -26.90 6.17
N MET A 317 21.48 -27.11 6.74
CA MET A 317 22.08 -26.15 7.68
C MET A 317 22.45 -24.85 7.01
N ALA A 318 22.99 -24.88 5.80
CA ALA A 318 23.27 -23.66 5.01
C ALA A 318 21.98 -22.92 4.66
N ASP A 319 20.95 -23.62 4.22
CA ASP A 319 19.63 -23.05 3.94
C ASP A 319 19.00 -22.43 5.19
N LEU A 320 19.09 -23.10 6.34
CA LEU A 320 18.60 -22.57 7.62
C LEU A 320 19.28 -21.22 7.96
N MET A 321 20.59 -21.12 7.75
CA MET A 321 21.32 -19.86 8.01
C MET A 321 20.91 -18.74 7.07
N SER A 322 20.76 -19.05 5.78
CA SER A 322 20.27 -18.12 4.77
C SER A 322 18.88 -17.60 5.13
N VAL A 323 17.96 -18.49 5.47
CA VAL A 323 16.58 -18.16 5.82
C VAL A 323 16.49 -17.34 7.12
N VAL A 324 17.29 -17.67 8.13
CA VAL A 324 17.33 -16.87 9.37
C VAL A 324 17.79 -15.42 9.08
N ALA A 325 18.69 -15.24 8.13
CA ALA A 325 19.09 -13.91 7.68
C ALA A 325 17.95 -13.19 6.92
N ALA A 326 17.25 -13.91 6.02
CA ALA A 326 16.09 -13.41 5.29
C ALA A 326 14.94 -13.00 6.23
N ILE A 327 14.57 -13.85 7.19
CA ILE A 327 13.55 -13.56 8.22
C ILE A 327 13.85 -12.26 8.97
N ARG A 328 15.13 -11.99 9.26
CA ARG A 328 15.51 -10.71 9.91
C ARG A 328 15.35 -9.51 8.99
N THR A 329 15.74 -9.65 7.73
CA THR A 329 15.65 -8.57 6.75
C THR A 329 14.19 -8.24 6.46
N HIS A 330 13.38 -9.25 6.20
CA HIS A 330 11.94 -9.07 5.91
C HIS A 330 11.14 -8.70 7.16
N GLY A 331 11.63 -9.03 8.36
CA GLY A 331 11.06 -8.59 9.62
C GLY A 331 11.05 -7.07 9.79
N ALA A 332 12.02 -6.36 9.23
CA ALA A 332 12.04 -4.89 9.22
C ALA A 332 10.87 -4.33 8.39
N TYR A 333 10.58 -4.91 7.22
CA TYR A 333 9.43 -4.52 6.39
C TYR A 333 8.09 -4.83 7.07
N CYS A 334 8.02 -5.94 7.82
CA CYS A 334 6.83 -6.26 8.63
C CYS A 334 6.62 -5.25 9.76
N HIS A 335 7.69 -4.68 10.30
CA HIS A 335 7.59 -3.61 11.29
C HIS A 335 6.94 -2.36 10.70
N ASP A 336 7.32 -1.97 9.48
CA ASP A 336 6.69 -0.85 8.76
C ASP A 336 5.21 -1.14 8.47
N TYR A 337 4.85 -2.38 8.09
CA TYR A 337 3.45 -2.79 7.94
C TYR A 337 2.66 -2.65 9.25
N VAL A 338 3.21 -3.10 10.38
CA VAL A 338 2.54 -3.00 11.69
C VAL A 338 2.41 -1.55 12.14
N ARG A 339 3.40 -0.70 11.87
CA ARG A 339 3.33 0.75 12.14
C ARG A 339 2.27 1.40 11.27
N PHE A 340 2.30 1.16 9.96
CA PHE A 340 1.30 1.66 9.01
C PHE A 340 -0.13 1.28 9.43
N ARG A 341 -0.34 0.03 9.83
CA ARG A 341 -1.64 -0.45 10.32
C ARG A 341 -2.12 0.26 11.58
N LYS A 342 -1.21 0.75 12.44
CA LYS A 342 -1.52 1.44 13.70
C LYS A 342 -1.74 2.95 13.54
N LEU A 343 -1.48 3.52 12.38
CA LEU A 343 -1.78 4.93 12.13
C LEU A 343 -3.25 5.21 12.39
N GLY A 344 -3.55 6.38 12.93
CA GLY A 344 -4.86 6.73 13.47
C GLY A 344 -6.00 6.68 12.44
N SER A 345 -7.21 6.55 12.92
CA SER A 345 -8.44 6.72 12.15
C SER A 345 -9.43 7.46 13.02
N ARG A 346 -10.02 8.51 12.45
CA ARG A 346 -11.02 9.35 13.10
C ARG A 346 -12.32 8.61 13.43
N LYS A 347 -12.61 7.50 12.76
CA LYS A 347 -13.80 6.68 13.03
C LYS A 347 -13.77 6.15 14.48
N LYS A 348 -14.40 6.91 15.38
CA LYS A 348 -14.61 6.51 16.77
C LYS A 348 -16.12 6.30 16.97
N GLU A 349 -16.49 5.13 17.47
CA GLU A 349 -17.87 4.83 17.84
C GLU A 349 -18.37 5.78 18.95
N GLY A 350 -19.64 6.15 18.91
CA GLY A 350 -20.31 6.88 19.98
C GLY A 350 -20.15 8.40 19.96
N LYS A 351 -19.73 9.01 18.86
CA LYS A 351 -19.65 10.46 18.71
C LYS A 351 -21.03 11.12 18.55
N LYS A 352 -21.09 12.43 18.87
CA LYS A 352 -22.30 13.25 18.73
C LYS A 352 -22.68 13.40 17.26
N LEU A 353 -23.97 13.47 16.99
CA LEU A 353 -24.48 13.88 15.68
C LEU A 353 -24.67 15.40 15.65
N PRO A 354 -24.33 16.09 14.55
CA PRO A 354 -24.55 17.51 14.42
C PRO A 354 -26.06 17.80 14.34
N VAL A 355 -26.54 18.69 15.21
CA VAL A 355 -27.95 19.06 15.30
C VAL A 355 -28.11 20.53 14.93
N GLN A 356 -29.05 20.84 14.05
CA GLN A 356 -29.41 22.21 13.69
C GLN A 356 -30.02 22.96 14.88
N ARG A 357 -29.83 24.29 14.92
CA ARG A 357 -30.57 25.16 15.82
C ARG A 357 -32.06 25.20 15.45
N PRO A 358 -32.94 25.66 16.36
CA PRO A 358 -34.37 25.76 16.09
C PRO A 358 -34.73 26.65 14.88
N ASP A 359 -33.86 27.59 14.51
CA ASP A 359 -33.99 28.46 13.35
C ASP A 359 -33.51 27.82 12.02
N GLY A 360 -33.10 26.55 12.05
CA GLY A 360 -32.59 25.81 10.90
C GLY A 360 -31.16 26.20 10.48
N ARG A 361 -30.41 26.87 11.35
CA ARG A 361 -29.04 27.32 11.08
C ARG A 361 -28.02 26.53 11.89
N PHE A 362 -26.77 26.55 11.40
CA PHE A 362 -25.59 26.19 12.16
C PHE A 362 -24.79 27.46 12.46
N HIS A 363 -24.27 27.56 13.67
CA HIS A 363 -23.33 28.59 14.08
C HIS A 363 -21.93 28.02 14.14
N VAL A 364 -21.04 28.58 13.34
CA VAL A 364 -19.63 28.19 13.29
C VAL A 364 -18.81 29.22 14.03
N GLU A 365 -17.94 28.78 14.93
CA GLU A 365 -17.05 29.62 15.73
C GLU A 365 -15.64 29.07 15.67
N PHE A 366 -14.69 29.92 15.29
CA PHE A 366 -13.26 29.71 15.44
C PHE A 366 -12.83 30.48 16.67
N ASP A 367 -12.36 29.74 17.69
CA ASP A 367 -12.02 30.27 19.00
C ASP A 367 -10.52 30.13 19.22
N HIS A 368 -9.78 31.25 19.04
CA HIS A 368 -8.32 31.33 19.18
C HIS A 368 -7.56 30.25 18.39
N VAL A 369 -7.95 30.03 17.12
CA VAL A 369 -7.40 28.96 16.30
C VAL A 369 -6.06 29.32 15.72
N SER A 370 -5.03 28.55 16.08
CA SER A 370 -3.71 28.53 15.45
C SER A 370 -3.44 27.19 14.79
N PHE A 371 -2.71 27.18 13.68
CA PHE A 371 -2.43 25.97 12.95
C PHE A 371 -1.09 25.96 12.23
N SER A 372 -0.36 24.84 12.39
CA SER A 372 0.84 24.48 11.61
C SER A 372 0.64 23.12 10.96
N TYR A 373 1.06 22.97 9.70
CA TYR A 373 1.04 21.66 9.05
C TYR A 373 1.99 20.65 9.71
N PRO A 374 1.64 19.37 9.77
CA PRO A 374 2.52 18.34 10.31
C PRO A 374 3.91 18.37 9.67
N GLY A 375 4.96 18.41 10.48
CA GLY A 375 6.34 18.48 10.00
C GLY A 375 6.81 19.86 9.52
N SER A 376 5.93 20.87 9.47
CA SER A 376 6.29 22.26 9.23
C SER A 376 6.58 22.96 10.58
N GLY A 377 7.69 23.70 10.66
CA GLY A 377 7.95 24.55 11.81
C GLY A 377 7.26 25.92 11.74
N GLU A 378 6.51 26.19 10.67
CA GLU A 378 5.86 27.49 10.41
C GLU A 378 4.38 27.41 10.71
N GLU A 379 3.89 28.37 11.46
CA GLU A 379 2.47 28.57 11.72
C GLU A 379 1.82 29.26 10.51
N VAL A 380 0.69 28.72 10.04
CA VAL A 380 -0.02 29.20 8.85
C VAL A 380 -1.24 30.04 9.22
N LEU A 381 -1.90 29.72 10.32
CA LEU A 381 -2.98 30.53 10.90
C LEU A 381 -2.60 30.92 12.33
N HIS A 382 -2.82 32.18 12.68
CA HIS A 382 -2.39 32.81 13.91
C HIS A 382 -3.57 33.38 14.69
N ASP A 383 -3.93 32.76 15.81
CA ASP A 383 -4.92 33.26 16.76
C ASP A 383 -6.21 33.76 16.09
N LEU A 384 -6.79 32.90 15.24
CA LEU A 384 -7.95 33.24 14.43
C LEU A 384 -9.23 33.19 15.28
N CYS A 385 -9.88 34.34 15.46
CA CYS A 385 -11.15 34.47 16.15
C CYS A 385 -12.19 35.02 15.17
N LEU A 386 -13.17 34.16 14.82
CA LEU A 386 -14.30 34.58 13.97
C LEU A 386 -15.51 33.69 14.19
N SER A 387 -16.69 34.24 13.91
CA SER A 387 -17.93 33.46 13.88
C SER A 387 -18.83 33.88 12.74
N PHE A 388 -19.64 32.92 12.24
CA PHE A 388 -20.65 33.16 11.22
C PHE A 388 -21.79 32.13 11.35
N ASP A 389 -22.97 32.49 10.86
CA ASP A 389 -24.13 31.61 10.82
C ASP A 389 -24.39 31.06 9.41
N THR A 390 -24.95 29.86 9.29
CA THR A 390 -25.42 29.37 8.00
C THR A 390 -26.62 30.21 7.49
N GLY A 391 -26.75 30.26 6.17
CA GLY A 391 -27.73 31.10 5.47
C GLY A 391 -27.14 32.39 4.91
N GLU A 392 -25.82 32.59 5.05
CA GLU A 392 -25.09 33.73 4.51
C GLU A 392 -24.14 33.29 3.40
N LYS A 393 -23.86 34.18 2.45
CA LYS A 393 -22.84 34.04 1.42
C LYS A 393 -21.59 34.75 1.92
N LEU A 394 -20.56 34.01 2.27
CA LEU A 394 -19.31 34.52 2.80
C LEU A 394 -18.21 34.40 1.75
N ALA A 395 -17.57 35.50 1.39
CA ALA A 395 -16.38 35.50 0.56
C ALA A 395 -15.11 35.51 1.40
N ILE A 396 -14.11 34.77 0.98
CA ILE A 396 -12.79 34.72 1.58
C ILE A 396 -11.78 35.19 0.53
N VAL A 397 -11.11 36.29 0.80
CA VAL A 397 -10.16 36.92 -0.12
C VAL A 397 -8.82 37.19 0.56
N GLY A 398 -7.77 37.37 -0.22
CA GLY A 398 -6.42 37.65 0.31
C GLY A 398 -5.33 37.19 -0.66
N LYS A 399 -4.10 37.54 -0.36
CA LYS A 399 -2.92 37.16 -1.15
C LYS A 399 -2.72 35.64 -1.17
N ASN A 400 -1.93 35.16 -2.12
CA ASN A 400 -1.51 33.75 -2.13
C ASN A 400 -0.71 33.46 -0.85
N GLY A 401 -0.93 32.29 -0.24
CA GLY A 401 -0.27 31.91 1.02
C GLY A 401 -0.82 32.59 2.27
N SER A 402 -1.94 33.33 2.21
CA SER A 402 -2.52 34.00 3.38
C SER A 402 -3.34 33.08 4.30
N GLY A 403 -3.44 31.77 4.04
CA GLY A 403 -4.12 30.80 4.91
C GLY A 403 -5.56 30.42 4.49
N LYS A 404 -6.07 30.92 3.35
CA LYS A 404 -7.48 30.70 2.90
C LYS A 404 -7.84 29.22 2.73
N THR A 405 -7.06 28.46 1.97
CA THR A 405 -7.29 27.02 1.74
C THR A 405 -7.09 26.23 3.04
N THR A 406 -6.15 26.66 3.90
CA THR A 406 -5.93 26.07 5.23
C THR A 406 -7.15 26.25 6.12
N PHE A 407 -7.77 27.43 6.13
CA PHE A 407 -9.02 27.70 6.84
C PHE A 407 -10.13 26.72 6.42
N ILE A 408 -10.30 26.49 5.10
CA ILE A 408 -11.29 25.52 4.61
C ILE A 408 -10.93 24.10 5.01
N LYS A 409 -9.67 23.69 4.88
CA LYS A 409 -9.23 22.34 5.28
C LYS A 409 -9.52 22.06 6.76
N LEU A 410 -9.34 23.06 7.63
CA LEU A 410 -9.67 22.96 9.05
C LEU A 410 -11.19 22.88 9.27
N LEU A 411 -11.97 23.73 8.62
CA LEU A 411 -13.44 23.68 8.69
C LEU A 411 -13.99 22.33 8.21
N CYS A 412 -13.40 21.76 7.15
CA CYS A 412 -13.77 20.42 6.68
C CYS A 412 -13.35 19.31 7.65
N GLY A 413 -12.58 19.60 8.70
CA GLY A 413 -12.07 18.61 9.65
C GLY A 413 -11.04 17.66 9.03
N LEU A 414 -10.32 18.10 8.00
CA LEU A 414 -9.20 17.35 7.41
C LEU A 414 -7.97 17.38 8.32
N TYR A 415 -7.81 18.45 9.10
CA TYR A 415 -6.75 18.63 10.08
C TYR A 415 -7.31 19.07 11.43
N GLU A 416 -6.65 18.66 12.50
CA GLU A 416 -6.89 19.15 13.85
C GLU A 416 -6.11 20.46 14.06
N VAL A 417 -6.70 21.42 14.77
CA VAL A 417 -6.05 22.70 15.08
C VAL A 417 -4.88 22.47 16.04
N THR A 418 -3.84 23.30 15.93
CA THR A 418 -2.68 23.21 16.84
C THR A 418 -3.03 23.83 18.21
N GLU A 419 -3.74 24.95 18.20
CA GLU A 419 -4.24 25.63 19.39
C GLU A 419 -5.65 26.16 19.13
N GLY A 420 -6.45 26.34 20.19
CA GLY A 420 -7.83 26.76 20.09
C GLY A 420 -8.79 25.62 19.73
N CYS A 421 -9.98 25.96 19.22
CA CYS A 421 -10.96 24.97 18.77
C CYS A 421 -11.91 25.57 17.73
N ILE A 422 -12.50 24.70 16.91
CA ILE A 422 -13.56 25.04 15.95
C ILE A 422 -14.85 24.42 16.47
N ARG A 423 -15.83 25.26 16.80
CA ARG A 423 -17.13 24.80 17.32
C ARG A 423 -18.24 24.99 16.30
N VAL A 424 -19.15 24.06 16.26
CA VAL A 424 -20.40 24.17 15.52
C VAL A 424 -21.54 23.97 16.52
N ASN A 425 -22.39 25.00 16.64
CA ASN A 425 -23.45 25.05 17.65
C ASN A 425 -22.93 24.81 19.10
N GLY A 426 -21.72 25.30 19.40
CA GLY A 426 -21.08 25.17 20.71
C GLY A 426 -20.39 23.83 20.98
N VAL A 427 -20.36 22.91 20.02
CA VAL A 427 -19.69 21.62 20.12
C VAL A 427 -18.49 21.60 19.17
N ASP A 428 -17.34 21.14 19.65
CA ASP A 428 -16.14 20.99 18.83
C ASP A 428 -16.39 20.04 17.66
N ILE A 429 -15.95 20.40 16.44
CA ILE A 429 -16.13 19.59 15.23
C ILE A 429 -15.50 18.19 15.37
N TRP A 430 -14.48 18.04 16.24
CA TRP A 430 -13.81 16.78 16.52
C TRP A 430 -14.61 15.86 17.47
N GLU A 431 -15.63 16.38 18.15
CA GLU A 431 -16.57 15.58 18.95
C GLU A 431 -17.72 15.01 18.09
N TYR A 432 -17.91 15.47 16.87
CA TYR A 432 -18.91 14.94 15.96
C TYR A 432 -18.46 13.64 15.31
N ASP A 433 -19.42 12.82 14.92
CA ASP A 433 -19.18 11.70 14.01
C ASP A 433 -18.64 12.22 12.68
N SER A 434 -17.55 11.61 12.18
CA SER A 434 -16.84 12.08 11.00
C SER A 434 -17.69 12.04 9.73
N ASP A 435 -18.45 10.95 9.57
CA ASP A 435 -19.26 10.76 8.37
C ASP A 435 -20.45 11.73 8.42
N ALA A 436 -21.11 11.86 9.58
CA ALA A 436 -22.20 12.81 9.78
C ALA A 436 -21.76 14.27 9.65
N TRP A 437 -20.53 14.63 10.02
CA TRP A 437 -19.97 15.95 9.77
C TRP A 437 -19.71 16.18 8.27
N THR A 438 -19.09 15.21 7.61
CA THR A 438 -18.79 15.27 6.18
C THR A 438 -20.06 15.38 5.33
N ASP A 439 -21.16 14.74 5.75
CA ASP A 439 -22.46 14.83 5.05
C ASP A 439 -23.05 16.25 5.04
N LEU A 440 -22.65 17.11 5.98
CA LEU A 440 -23.04 18.51 5.99
C LEU A 440 -22.23 19.39 5.03
N LEU A 441 -21.19 18.88 4.40
CA LEU A 441 -20.24 19.62 3.60
C LEU A 441 -20.32 19.24 2.12
N ALA A 442 -20.50 20.19 1.23
CA ALA A 442 -20.32 20.05 -0.22
C ALA A 442 -19.15 20.93 -0.65
N VAL A 443 -18.01 20.32 -0.96
CA VAL A 443 -16.73 21.03 -1.17
C VAL A 443 -16.23 20.85 -2.60
N VAL A 444 -15.86 21.94 -3.25
CA VAL A 444 -15.10 21.94 -4.51
C VAL A 444 -13.75 22.57 -4.22
N PHE A 445 -12.71 21.75 -4.12
CA PHE A 445 -11.33 22.21 -3.96
C PHE A 445 -10.74 22.65 -5.31
N GLN A 446 -9.71 23.49 -5.27
CA GLN A 446 -8.99 23.95 -6.46
C GLN A 446 -8.34 22.77 -7.23
N ASP A 447 -7.84 21.76 -6.52
CA ASP A 447 -7.18 20.56 -7.02
C ASP A 447 -8.11 19.35 -7.11
N PHE A 448 -9.40 19.58 -7.34
CA PHE A 448 -10.40 18.52 -7.44
C PHE A 448 -9.98 17.40 -8.41
N ARG A 449 -10.42 16.18 -8.16
CA ARG A 449 -10.16 15.01 -9.00
C ARG A 449 -11.46 14.46 -9.58
N ILE A 450 -11.42 14.15 -10.86
CA ILE A 450 -12.43 13.37 -11.58
C ILE A 450 -11.78 12.02 -11.91
N PHE A 451 -12.50 10.96 -11.58
CA PHE A 451 -12.02 9.58 -11.72
C PHE A 451 -12.42 9.00 -13.07
N ALA A 452 -11.73 7.95 -13.51
CA ALA A 452 -12.07 7.16 -14.70
C ALA A 452 -13.27 6.24 -14.42
N PHE A 453 -14.37 6.83 -13.93
CA PHE A 453 -15.68 6.21 -13.71
C PHE A 453 -16.69 6.79 -14.68
N GLU A 454 -17.90 6.27 -14.67
CA GLU A 454 -19.02 6.86 -15.41
C GLU A 454 -19.30 8.30 -14.94
N VAL A 455 -19.85 9.13 -15.82
CA VAL A 455 -20.24 10.51 -15.48
C VAL A 455 -21.23 10.51 -14.31
N GLY A 456 -22.22 9.62 -14.34
CA GLY A 456 -23.20 9.46 -13.27
C GLY A 456 -22.56 9.15 -11.92
N GLU A 457 -21.65 8.17 -11.87
CA GLU A 457 -20.90 7.76 -10.67
C GLU A 457 -20.00 8.89 -10.14
N ASN A 458 -19.34 9.63 -11.04
CA ASN A 458 -18.53 10.78 -10.63
C ASN A 458 -19.34 11.87 -9.95
N ILE A 459 -20.63 12.01 -10.28
CA ILE A 459 -21.51 13.03 -9.70
C ILE A 459 -22.20 12.52 -8.44
N ALA A 460 -22.80 11.31 -8.49
CA ALA A 460 -23.49 10.71 -7.35
C ALA A 460 -22.54 10.36 -6.21
N GLY A 461 -21.29 9.97 -6.52
CA GLY A 461 -20.29 9.55 -5.53
C GLY A 461 -20.51 8.14 -5.00
N THR A 462 -21.46 7.41 -5.55
CA THR A 462 -21.83 6.03 -5.21
C THR A 462 -21.97 5.21 -6.46
N ASP A 463 -21.86 3.89 -6.33
CA ASP A 463 -22.21 2.95 -7.41
C ASP A 463 -23.72 3.11 -7.72
N ALA A 464 -24.02 3.55 -8.94
CA ALA A 464 -25.40 3.74 -9.40
C ALA A 464 -26.25 2.46 -9.23
N ALA A 465 -25.64 1.28 -9.23
CA ALA A 465 -26.31 0.01 -9.02
C ALA A 465 -26.67 -0.24 -7.53
N GLU A 466 -25.87 0.23 -6.59
CA GLU A 466 -26.17 0.11 -5.14
C GLU A 466 -27.27 1.10 -4.70
N GLU A 467 -27.24 2.33 -5.17
CA GLU A 467 -28.32 3.31 -4.92
C GLU A 467 -29.63 2.93 -5.64
N ALA A 468 -29.53 2.37 -6.85
CA ALA A 468 -30.72 1.87 -7.56
C ALA A 468 -31.38 0.67 -6.87
N ALA A 469 -30.68 -0.05 -6.01
CA ALA A 469 -31.25 -1.09 -5.16
C ALA A 469 -31.97 -0.53 -3.91
N ALA A 470 -31.59 0.67 -3.46
CA ALA A 470 -32.16 1.34 -2.28
C ALA A 470 -33.27 2.36 -2.62
N GLU A 471 -33.13 3.08 -3.73
CA GLU A 471 -34.14 3.99 -4.29
C GLU A 471 -34.50 3.54 -5.71
N SER A 472 -35.69 3.88 -6.24
CA SER A 472 -36.03 3.59 -7.64
C SER A 472 -35.00 4.23 -8.58
N SER A 473 -34.34 3.43 -9.44
CA SER A 473 -33.22 3.82 -10.33
C SER A 473 -33.44 5.16 -11.07
N GLY A 474 -34.66 5.44 -11.47
CA GLY A 474 -35.01 6.71 -12.15
C GLY A 474 -34.92 7.98 -11.28
N ALA A 475 -34.93 7.87 -9.95
CA ALA A 475 -34.84 9.04 -9.07
C ALA A 475 -33.39 9.54 -8.94
N VAL A 476 -32.42 8.62 -8.90
CA VAL A 476 -30.99 8.94 -8.85
C VAL A 476 -30.55 9.61 -10.15
N GLU A 477 -30.88 9.02 -11.30
CA GLU A 477 -30.59 9.59 -12.60
C GLU A 477 -31.20 11.00 -12.78
N ALA A 478 -32.45 11.19 -12.36
CA ALA A 478 -33.11 12.51 -12.44
C ALA A 478 -32.38 13.56 -11.59
N ARG A 479 -31.87 13.19 -10.41
CA ARG A 479 -31.06 14.10 -9.56
C ARG A 479 -29.71 14.43 -10.20
N VAL A 480 -29.07 13.43 -10.86
CA VAL A 480 -27.80 13.65 -11.58
C VAL A 480 -28.03 14.60 -12.76
N TRP A 481 -29.11 14.45 -13.53
CA TRP A 481 -29.45 15.36 -14.63
C TRP A 481 -29.75 16.77 -14.13
N ASP A 482 -30.49 16.95 -13.03
CA ASP A 482 -30.71 18.26 -12.40
C ASP A 482 -29.38 18.91 -11.97
N ALA A 483 -28.46 18.14 -11.40
CA ALA A 483 -27.15 18.63 -11.01
C ALA A 483 -26.29 19.05 -12.23
N LEU A 484 -26.34 18.28 -13.33
CA LEU A 484 -25.67 18.63 -14.59
C LEU A 484 -26.25 19.90 -15.23
N GLU A 485 -27.59 20.06 -15.22
CA GLU A 485 -28.27 21.26 -15.73
C GLU A 485 -27.83 22.50 -14.98
N ARG A 486 -27.84 22.45 -13.66
CA ARG A 486 -27.42 23.56 -12.81
C ARG A 486 -25.94 23.90 -12.93
N ALA A 487 -25.09 22.88 -13.21
CA ALA A 487 -23.67 23.07 -13.48
C ALA A 487 -23.37 23.53 -14.92
N GLY A 488 -24.36 23.57 -15.81
CA GLY A 488 -24.18 23.94 -17.21
C GLY A 488 -23.41 22.92 -18.03
N LEU A 489 -23.66 21.62 -17.81
CA LEU A 489 -22.98 20.51 -18.50
C LEU A 489 -23.95 19.59 -19.29
N THR A 490 -25.27 19.89 -19.30
CA THR A 490 -26.32 19.07 -19.92
C THR A 490 -26.07 18.84 -21.39
N ASP A 491 -25.82 19.88 -22.18
CA ASP A 491 -25.59 19.80 -23.63
C ASP A 491 -24.44 18.84 -23.98
N ARG A 492 -23.44 18.76 -23.10
CA ARG A 492 -22.30 17.86 -23.27
C ARG A 492 -22.70 16.42 -22.96
N ALA A 493 -23.43 16.20 -21.87
CA ALA A 493 -23.90 14.90 -21.44
C ALA A 493 -24.90 14.27 -22.45
N GLU A 494 -25.80 15.06 -23.00
CA GLU A 494 -26.77 14.62 -24.02
C GLU A 494 -26.13 14.22 -25.35
N ARG A 495 -24.97 14.78 -25.70
CA ARG A 495 -24.23 14.44 -26.94
C ARG A 495 -23.41 13.17 -26.82
N MET A 496 -23.28 12.59 -25.64
CA MET A 496 -22.55 11.34 -25.45
C MET A 496 -23.46 10.14 -25.77
N GLU A 497 -22.92 9.16 -26.49
CA GLU A 497 -23.69 8.00 -26.96
C GLU A 497 -24.30 7.19 -25.80
N GLN A 498 -23.62 7.12 -24.67
CA GLN A 498 -24.04 6.38 -23.47
C GLN A 498 -24.58 7.31 -22.36
N GLY A 499 -24.72 8.60 -22.62
CA GLY A 499 -25.22 9.57 -21.64
C GLY A 499 -24.45 9.53 -20.33
N LEU A 500 -25.14 9.33 -19.20
CA LEU A 500 -24.54 9.25 -17.86
C LEU A 500 -23.60 8.05 -17.65
N HIS A 501 -23.76 6.98 -18.43
CA HIS A 501 -22.92 5.78 -18.36
C HIS A 501 -21.63 5.89 -19.18
N THR A 502 -21.34 7.08 -19.74
CA THR A 502 -20.08 7.31 -20.45
C THR A 502 -18.93 7.44 -19.46
N CYS A 503 -17.89 6.62 -19.63
CA CYS A 503 -16.67 6.68 -18.82
C CYS A 503 -15.88 7.96 -19.10
N VAL A 504 -15.32 8.55 -18.03
CA VAL A 504 -14.44 9.71 -18.12
C VAL A 504 -13.01 9.24 -18.41
N GLY A 505 -12.48 9.70 -19.56
CA GLY A 505 -11.16 9.31 -20.04
C GLY A 505 -11.20 8.06 -20.94
N LYS A 506 -10.12 7.88 -21.70
CA LYS A 506 -9.92 6.75 -22.61
C LYS A 506 -8.84 5.76 -22.13
N GLU A 507 -8.45 5.86 -20.88
CA GLU A 507 -7.35 5.04 -20.33
C GLU A 507 -7.80 3.59 -20.12
N TYR A 508 -9.08 3.38 -19.76
CA TYR A 508 -9.63 2.07 -19.41
C TYR A 508 -10.86 1.68 -20.25
N ASP A 509 -11.45 2.62 -21.00
CA ASP A 509 -12.57 2.38 -21.90
C ASP A 509 -12.33 3.10 -23.23
N GLU A 510 -12.30 2.35 -24.35
CA GLU A 510 -12.12 2.91 -25.70
C GLU A 510 -13.26 3.87 -26.10
N ASN A 511 -14.46 3.65 -25.57
CA ASN A 511 -15.65 4.50 -25.79
C ASN A 511 -15.69 5.71 -24.83
N GLY A 512 -14.78 5.75 -23.85
CA GLY A 512 -14.68 6.83 -22.90
C GLY A 512 -14.42 8.20 -23.56
N VAL A 513 -14.80 9.28 -22.87
CA VAL A 513 -14.73 10.65 -23.40
C VAL A 513 -13.78 11.50 -22.56
N ASN A 514 -12.86 12.21 -23.23
CA ASN A 514 -12.02 13.20 -22.58
C ASN A 514 -12.78 14.51 -22.38
N PHE A 515 -12.71 15.04 -21.16
CA PHE A 515 -13.30 16.33 -20.80
C PHE A 515 -12.20 17.41 -20.72
N SER A 516 -12.53 18.63 -21.17
CA SER A 516 -11.69 19.81 -20.98
C SER A 516 -11.58 20.18 -19.49
N GLY A 517 -10.60 21.03 -19.13
CA GLY A 517 -10.45 21.50 -17.74
C GLY A 517 -11.71 22.17 -17.20
N GLY A 518 -12.37 22.99 -18.03
CA GLY A 518 -13.63 23.64 -17.65
C GLY A 518 -14.81 22.67 -17.48
N GLU A 519 -14.93 21.66 -18.36
CA GLU A 519 -15.96 20.61 -18.21
C GLU A 519 -15.72 19.75 -16.97
N ARG A 520 -14.46 19.39 -16.65
CA ARG A 520 -14.12 18.70 -15.41
C ARG A 520 -14.48 19.52 -14.19
N GLN A 521 -14.27 20.84 -14.24
CA GLN A 521 -14.64 21.75 -13.17
C GLN A 521 -16.15 21.82 -12.98
N LYS A 522 -16.93 21.92 -14.08
CA LYS A 522 -18.40 21.83 -14.04
C LYS A 522 -18.90 20.51 -13.46
N MET A 523 -18.18 19.39 -13.72
CA MET A 523 -18.51 18.09 -13.14
C MET A 523 -18.27 18.06 -11.61
N ALA A 524 -17.16 18.63 -11.12
CA ALA A 524 -16.91 18.78 -9.69
C ALA A 524 -17.98 19.65 -9.00
N ILE A 525 -18.46 20.68 -9.70
CA ILE A 525 -19.56 21.53 -9.26
C ILE A 525 -20.89 20.74 -9.23
N ALA A 526 -21.18 19.94 -10.26
CA ALA A 526 -22.37 19.07 -10.29
C ALA A 526 -22.36 18.09 -9.11
N ARG A 527 -21.21 17.53 -8.74
CA ARG A 527 -21.04 16.69 -7.53
C ARG A 527 -21.46 17.43 -6.26
N ALA A 528 -21.03 18.68 -6.09
CA ALA A 528 -21.40 19.49 -4.93
C ALA A 528 -22.90 19.83 -4.92
N ILE A 529 -23.49 20.09 -6.08
CA ILE A 529 -24.94 20.34 -6.23
C ILE A 529 -25.74 19.09 -5.90
N TYR A 530 -25.32 17.91 -6.40
CA TYR A 530 -25.97 16.62 -6.14
C TYR A 530 -26.00 16.28 -4.65
N LYS A 531 -24.88 16.52 -3.93
CA LYS A 531 -24.78 16.27 -2.49
C LYS A 531 -25.75 17.09 -1.66
N ASP A 532 -26.16 18.27 -2.14
CA ASP A 532 -27.19 19.14 -1.57
C ASP A 532 -27.00 19.49 -0.07
N ALA A 533 -25.74 19.62 0.37
CA ALA A 533 -25.37 19.83 1.76
C ALA A 533 -25.63 21.27 2.25
N PRO A 534 -25.78 21.48 3.59
CA PRO A 534 -25.97 22.81 4.21
C PRO A 534 -24.80 23.77 4.00
N PHE A 535 -23.55 23.28 4.02
CA PHE A 535 -22.35 24.06 3.81
C PHE A 535 -21.81 23.79 2.41
N VAL A 536 -21.89 24.75 1.52
CA VAL A 536 -21.31 24.70 0.18
C VAL A 536 -20.02 25.50 0.21
N ILE A 537 -18.89 24.84 -0.03
CA ILE A 537 -17.56 25.44 0.05
C ILE A 537 -16.90 25.37 -1.33
N MET A 538 -16.38 26.48 -1.82
CA MET A 538 -15.75 26.56 -3.13
C MET A 538 -14.41 27.26 -3.05
N ASP A 539 -13.37 26.52 -3.35
CA ASP A 539 -12.01 27.04 -3.43
C ASP A 539 -11.66 27.28 -4.90
N GLU A 540 -11.73 28.54 -5.33
CA GLU A 540 -11.46 29.01 -6.71
C GLU A 540 -12.24 28.23 -7.80
N PRO A 541 -13.58 28.12 -7.69
CA PRO A 541 -14.35 27.19 -8.52
C PRO A 541 -14.41 27.59 -10.00
N THR A 542 -13.87 28.74 -10.41
CA THR A 542 -13.99 29.28 -11.75
C THR A 542 -12.64 29.55 -12.44
N ALA A 543 -11.53 29.04 -11.88
CA ALA A 543 -10.19 29.30 -12.40
C ALA A 543 -9.99 28.89 -13.88
N ALA A 544 -10.67 27.83 -14.33
CA ALA A 544 -10.58 27.30 -15.69
C ALA A 544 -11.79 27.63 -16.58
N LEU A 545 -12.73 28.50 -16.10
CA LEU A 545 -13.94 28.85 -16.81
C LEU A 545 -13.79 30.23 -17.52
N ASP A 546 -14.47 30.36 -18.67
CA ASP A 546 -14.68 31.64 -19.32
C ASP A 546 -15.69 32.48 -18.53
N PRO A 547 -15.73 33.83 -18.75
CA PRO A 547 -16.59 34.71 -17.96
C PRO A 547 -18.10 34.43 -18.06
N VAL A 548 -18.58 33.84 -19.16
CA VAL A 548 -20.00 33.50 -19.32
C VAL A 548 -20.31 32.25 -18.50
N SER A 549 -19.51 31.21 -18.63
CA SER A 549 -19.61 29.98 -17.84
C SER A 549 -19.45 30.26 -16.34
N GLU A 550 -18.56 31.18 -15.96
CA GLU A 550 -18.42 31.63 -14.58
C GLU A 550 -19.72 32.22 -14.02
N TYR A 551 -20.36 33.14 -14.78
CA TYR A 551 -21.64 33.73 -14.39
C TYR A 551 -22.73 32.67 -14.24
N GLU A 552 -22.84 31.74 -15.20
CA GLU A 552 -23.83 30.65 -15.15
C GLU A 552 -23.67 29.77 -13.91
N VAL A 553 -22.45 29.45 -13.56
CA VAL A 553 -22.12 28.66 -12.35
C VAL A 553 -22.52 29.41 -11.08
N TYR A 554 -22.16 30.69 -10.94
CA TYR A 554 -22.58 31.48 -9.77
C TYR A 554 -24.09 31.65 -9.70
N ALA A 555 -24.75 31.87 -10.82
CA ALA A 555 -26.21 31.94 -10.88
C ALA A 555 -26.89 30.61 -10.55
N GLY A 556 -26.27 29.49 -10.90
CA GLY A 556 -26.69 28.13 -10.50
C GLY A 556 -26.63 27.94 -8.99
N PHE A 557 -25.52 28.38 -8.36
CA PHE A 557 -25.38 28.31 -6.90
C PHE A 557 -26.33 29.26 -6.16
N ASP A 558 -26.55 30.47 -6.68
CA ASP A 558 -27.52 31.37 -6.09
C ASP A 558 -28.93 30.76 -6.07
N ARG A 559 -29.34 30.11 -7.15
CA ARG A 559 -30.59 29.34 -7.20
C ARG A 559 -30.63 28.20 -6.20
N MET A 560 -29.50 27.50 -5.97
CA MET A 560 -29.39 26.40 -4.99
C MET A 560 -29.54 26.91 -3.55
N ILE A 561 -28.94 28.07 -3.23
CA ILE A 561 -29.02 28.68 -1.90
C ILE A 561 -30.41 29.30 -1.66
N GLU A 562 -31.02 29.92 -2.69
CA GLU A 562 -32.33 30.55 -2.59
C GLU A 562 -33.50 29.57 -2.76
N GLY A 563 -33.32 28.46 -3.48
CA GLY A 563 -34.34 27.43 -3.74
C GLY A 563 -34.90 26.75 -2.49
N GLY A 564 -34.20 26.85 -1.36
CA GLY A 564 -34.72 26.43 -0.06
C GLY A 564 -35.87 27.28 0.48
N LYS A 565 -36.17 28.43 -0.18
CA LYS A 565 -37.26 29.33 0.23
C LYS A 565 -38.62 29.05 -0.43
N ASN A 566 -38.70 28.28 -1.52
CA ASN A 566 -39.90 28.12 -2.35
C ASN A 566 -40.44 26.69 -2.48
N GLY A 567 -40.16 25.79 -1.53
CA GLY A 567 -40.80 24.47 -1.47
C GLY A 567 -42.27 24.53 -1.03
N GLY A 568 -43.10 25.23 -1.76
CA GLY A 568 -44.55 25.20 -1.61
C GLY A 568 -45.18 24.00 -2.30
N GLY A 569 -44.93 22.79 -1.82
CA GLY A 569 -45.64 21.56 -2.17
C GLY A 569 -46.54 21.14 -1.00
N ASN A 570 -47.85 21.10 -1.22
CA ASN A 570 -48.87 20.64 -0.27
C ASN A 570 -48.58 19.22 0.23
N GLY A 571 -48.41 19.06 1.53
CA GLY A 571 -48.71 17.81 2.23
C GLY A 571 -47.53 17.15 2.91
N ALA A 572 -47.59 17.18 4.22
CA ALA A 572 -46.90 16.35 5.22
C ALA A 572 -45.43 16.65 5.56
N SER A 573 -45.24 17.04 6.81
CA SER A 573 -43.98 17.22 7.57
C SER A 573 -43.17 18.46 7.20
N GLN A 574 -43.44 19.57 7.87
CA GLN A 574 -42.53 20.70 8.01
C GLN A 574 -41.25 20.26 8.76
N LYS A 575 -40.31 19.59 8.06
CA LYS A 575 -38.90 19.69 8.45
C LYS A 575 -38.47 21.11 8.10
N THR A 576 -38.09 21.91 9.10
CA THR A 576 -37.54 23.25 8.95
C THR A 576 -36.46 23.21 7.87
N ALA A 577 -36.72 23.82 6.72
CA ALA A 577 -35.78 23.78 5.58
C ALA A 577 -34.45 24.37 6.05
N CYS A 578 -33.38 23.57 5.96
CA CYS A 578 -32.04 24.01 6.34
C CYS A 578 -31.62 25.18 5.43
N ARG A 579 -31.22 26.29 6.04
CA ARG A 579 -30.68 27.43 5.27
C ARG A 579 -29.24 27.11 4.88
N LYS A 580 -29.00 27.04 3.57
CA LYS A 580 -27.68 26.75 3.01
C LYS A 580 -26.78 27.97 3.08
N SER A 581 -25.48 27.73 3.36
CA SER A 581 -24.42 28.73 3.28
C SER A 581 -23.50 28.45 2.11
N ALA A 582 -22.96 29.49 1.54
CA ALA A 582 -21.89 29.37 0.59
C ALA A 582 -20.66 30.13 1.08
N LEU A 583 -19.53 29.43 1.14
CA LEU A 583 -18.20 29.98 1.39
C LEU A 583 -17.43 29.96 0.08
N TYR A 584 -17.05 31.14 -0.40
CA TYR A 584 -16.32 31.30 -1.65
C TYR A 584 -14.91 31.80 -1.39
N ILE A 585 -13.89 31.03 -1.75
CA ILE A 585 -12.57 31.60 -1.95
C ILE A 585 -12.49 32.06 -3.41
N SER A 586 -12.18 33.33 -3.61
CA SER A 586 -11.99 33.86 -4.94
C SER A 586 -10.80 34.82 -5.02
N HIS A 587 -9.99 34.62 -6.06
CA HIS A 587 -9.01 35.61 -6.49
C HIS A 587 -9.62 36.70 -7.40
N ARG A 588 -10.86 36.49 -7.87
CA ARG A 588 -11.61 37.47 -8.69
C ARG A 588 -12.56 38.26 -7.79
N LEU A 589 -12.16 39.44 -7.38
CA LEU A 589 -12.95 40.27 -6.46
C LEU A 589 -14.33 40.68 -7.02
N ALA A 590 -14.50 40.63 -8.34
CA ALA A 590 -15.80 40.90 -8.98
C ALA A 590 -16.89 39.91 -8.50
N SER A 591 -16.54 38.66 -8.22
CA SER A 591 -17.48 37.66 -7.71
C SER A 591 -17.84 37.87 -6.23
N CYS A 592 -16.99 38.57 -5.46
CA CYS A 592 -17.27 38.88 -4.05
C CYS A 592 -18.43 39.84 -3.84
N ARG A 593 -18.85 40.59 -4.89
CA ARG A 593 -19.99 41.50 -4.81
C ARG A 593 -21.34 40.81 -4.56
N PHE A 594 -21.41 39.51 -4.85
CA PHE A 594 -22.61 38.69 -4.58
C PHE A 594 -22.70 38.19 -3.14
N CYS A 595 -21.64 38.41 -2.34
CA CYS A 595 -21.57 37.96 -0.96
C CYS A 595 -22.00 39.06 0.01
N GLN A 596 -22.69 38.65 1.09
CA GLN A 596 -23.13 39.58 2.14
C GLN A 596 -21.96 40.01 3.02
N ASP A 597 -21.01 39.13 3.24
CA ASP A 597 -19.86 39.36 4.11
C ASP A 597 -18.56 38.87 3.45
N ILE A 598 -17.49 39.62 3.64
CA ILE A 598 -16.18 39.33 3.05
C ILE A 598 -15.14 39.30 4.18
N LEU A 599 -14.41 38.20 4.27
CA LEU A 599 -13.25 38.05 5.14
C LEU A 599 -11.97 38.26 4.34
N VAL A 600 -11.15 39.22 4.78
CA VAL A 600 -9.86 39.50 4.14
C VAL A 600 -8.74 38.90 4.93
N PHE A 601 -8.05 37.94 4.35
CA PHE A 601 -6.92 37.23 4.95
C PHE A 601 -5.58 37.85 4.55
N ASP A 602 -4.71 38.08 5.52
CA ASP A 602 -3.30 38.42 5.32
C ASP A 602 -2.44 37.83 6.44
N GLY A 603 -1.34 37.17 6.08
CA GLY A 603 -0.40 36.58 7.03
C GLY A 603 -1.07 35.68 8.08
N GLY A 604 -1.99 34.81 7.69
CA GLY A 604 -2.67 33.86 8.58
C GLY A 604 -3.73 34.46 9.51
N ARG A 605 -4.14 35.71 9.31
CA ARG A 605 -5.13 36.42 10.13
C ARG A 605 -6.23 37.02 9.28
N VAL A 606 -7.41 37.25 9.85
CA VAL A 606 -8.44 38.09 9.25
C VAL A 606 -8.15 39.55 9.62
N VAL A 607 -7.78 40.33 8.60
CA VAL A 607 -7.37 41.74 8.80
C VAL A 607 -8.52 42.73 8.55
N GLN A 608 -9.52 42.37 7.71
CA GLN A 608 -10.71 43.18 7.46
C GLN A 608 -11.93 42.26 7.31
N ARG A 609 -13.12 42.76 7.70
CA ARG A 609 -14.40 42.09 7.52
C ARG A 609 -15.49 43.10 7.24
N GLY A 610 -16.34 42.84 6.27
CA GLY A 610 -17.48 43.71 5.94
C GLY A 610 -18.06 43.45 4.56
N SER A 611 -19.04 44.26 4.15
CA SER A 611 -19.58 44.19 2.80
C SER A 611 -18.61 44.79 1.77
N HIS A 612 -18.83 44.50 0.49
CA HIS A 612 -18.07 45.09 -0.62
C HIS A 612 -18.03 46.63 -0.56
N GLU A 613 -19.20 47.27 -0.31
CA GLU A 613 -19.32 48.72 -0.26
C GLU A 613 -18.54 49.31 0.92
N GLN A 614 -18.55 48.65 2.07
CA GLN A 614 -17.78 49.07 3.26
C GLN A 614 -16.29 48.98 2.99
N LEU A 615 -15.81 47.81 2.55
CA LEU A 615 -14.39 47.54 2.37
C LEU A 615 -13.73 48.34 1.24
N ILE A 616 -14.50 48.76 0.21
CA ILE A 616 -14.01 49.65 -0.84
C ILE A 616 -13.87 51.12 -0.32
N GLY A 617 -14.76 51.53 0.61
CA GLY A 617 -14.73 52.83 1.24
C GLY A 617 -13.59 53.03 2.24
N GLU A 618 -13.08 51.92 2.80
CA GLU A 618 -12.02 51.92 3.82
C GLU A 618 -10.64 51.77 3.18
N GLU A 619 -9.62 52.37 3.79
CA GLU A 619 -8.23 52.09 3.44
C GLU A 619 -7.83 50.72 3.99
N GLY A 620 -7.30 49.83 3.12
CA GLY A 620 -6.88 48.53 3.52
C GLY A 620 -6.63 47.58 2.35
N LEU A 621 -6.25 46.32 2.69
CA LEU A 621 -5.86 45.32 1.70
C LEU A 621 -6.93 45.02 0.66
N TYR A 622 -8.21 45.01 1.06
CA TYR A 622 -9.31 44.77 0.09
C TYR A 622 -9.34 45.81 -1.03
N ARG A 623 -9.26 47.09 -0.67
CA ARG A 623 -9.23 48.20 -1.63
C ARG A 623 -7.97 48.17 -2.51
N GLU A 624 -6.82 47.79 -1.95
CA GLU A 624 -5.58 47.62 -2.72
C GLU A 624 -5.75 46.53 -3.78
N LEU A 625 -6.22 45.35 -3.38
CA LEU A 625 -6.46 44.20 -4.26
C LEU A 625 -7.50 44.55 -5.35
N TRP A 626 -8.59 45.20 -4.97
CA TRP A 626 -9.61 45.68 -5.91
C TRP A 626 -9.06 46.64 -6.96
N ASN A 627 -8.31 47.64 -6.52
CA ASN A 627 -7.73 48.65 -7.42
C ASN A 627 -6.71 48.00 -8.37
N ALA A 628 -5.91 47.08 -7.88
CA ALA A 628 -4.97 46.33 -8.70
C ALA A 628 -5.69 45.55 -9.82
N GLN A 629 -6.79 44.86 -9.52
CA GLN A 629 -7.59 44.16 -10.53
C GLN A 629 -8.31 45.09 -11.46
N ALA A 630 -8.92 46.15 -10.95
CA ALA A 630 -9.68 47.13 -11.76
C ALA A 630 -8.81 47.85 -12.79
N GLN A 631 -7.52 48.01 -12.55
CA GLN A 631 -6.60 48.65 -13.52
C GLN A 631 -6.48 47.84 -14.82
N TYR A 632 -6.61 46.50 -14.76
CA TYR A 632 -6.57 45.66 -15.96
C TYR A 632 -7.82 45.73 -16.81
N TYR A 633 -8.97 46.17 -16.25
CA TYR A 633 -10.24 46.27 -16.95
C TYR A 633 -10.56 47.71 -17.45
N LYS A 634 -9.72 48.70 -17.04
CA LYS A 634 -9.89 50.11 -17.45
C LYS A 634 -9.10 50.54 -18.69
N ARG A 635 -8.45 49.58 -19.39
CA ARG A 635 -7.73 49.85 -20.65
C ARG A 635 -8.56 49.46 -21.85
#